data_674c2ea4e46385817f533e1e6bf87418
#
_entry.id   674c2ea4e46385817f533e1e6bf87418
#
_cell.length_a   1.000
_cell.length_b   1.000
_cell.length_c   1.000
_cell.angle_alpha   90.00
_cell.angle_beta   90.00
_cell.angle_gamma   90.00
#
_symmetry.space_group_name_H-M   'P 1'
#
loop_
_entity.id
_entity.type
_entity.pdbx_description
1 polymer ?
#
loop_
_entity_poly.entity_id
_entity_poly.type
_entity_poly.pdbx_seq_one_letter_code
_entity_poly.pdbx_strand_id
1 'polypeptide(L)'
;MWHHFDIVTYLSVALWLLGGSLIYSKNKALRVASIATHLGATLIVGGFIIALWKNLERPPLRTLAETRIWYSLFMGLIGYAIYLLYRQKWMLSYSAVMGIVFIVLTYTHPDTMNKALMPALQSVWFIPHVIVYIFAYAMLGMASLTAFYGIYRYKKGQETSSIFAVIDQLIK
;
A
#
# COMPACT_ATOMS: atom_id res chain seq x y z
N MET A 1 -11.30 19.74 -2.81
CA MET A 1 -11.20 18.30 -3.00
C MET A 1 -10.68 17.54 -1.79
N TRP A 2 -9.72 18.07 -1.06
CA TRP A 2 -9.29 17.50 0.22
C TRP A 2 -10.42 17.40 1.29
N HIS A 3 -11.52 18.16 1.13
CA HIS A 3 -12.74 18.02 1.96
C HIS A 3 -13.36 16.61 1.99
N HIS A 4 -13.16 15.83 0.94
CA HIS A 4 -13.68 14.45 0.87
C HIS A 4 -12.64 13.41 1.30
N PHE A 5 -11.44 13.86 1.69
CA PHE A 5 -10.37 12.95 2.10
C PHE A 5 -10.72 12.21 3.39
N ASP A 6 -11.49 12.82 4.28
CA ASP A 6 -11.98 12.19 5.50
C ASP A 6 -12.78 10.92 5.19
N ILE A 7 -13.72 11.01 4.25
CA ILE A 7 -14.55 9.88 3.82
C ILE A 7 -13.68 8.79 3.20
N VAL A 8 -12.75 9.16 2.33
CA VAL A 8 -11.81 8.23 1.69
C VAL A 8 -10.96 7.52 2.75
N THR A 9 -10.46 8.26 3.74
CA THR A 9 -9.66 7.70 4.83
C THR A 9 -10.47 6.69 5.64
N TYR A 10 -11.65 7.07 6.15
CA TYR A 10 -12.47 6.17 6.97
C TYR A 10 -12.90 4.91 6.20
N LEU A 11 -13.35 5.04 4.96
CA LEU A 11 -13.76 3.90 4.15
C LEU A 11 -12.59 2.98 3.83
N SER A 12 -11.45 3.53 3.42
CA SER A 12 -10.28 2.71 3.09
C SER A 12 -9.72 1.99 4.31
N VAL A 13 -9.65 2.67 5.46
CA VAL A 13 -9.20 2.08 6.73
C VAL A 13 -10.13 0.95 7.15
N ALA A 14 -11.44 1.18 7.16
CA ALA A 14 -12.42 0.16 7.52
C ALA A 14 -12.33 -1.07 6.61
N LEU A 15 -12.25 -0.88 5.30
CA LEU A 15 -12.17 -1.96 4.33
C LEU A 15 -10.83 -2.71 4.42
N TRP A 16 -9.70 -2.04 4.65
CA TRP A 16 -8.41 -2.71 4.84
C TRP A 16 -8.35 -3.47 6.16
N LEU A 17 -8.93 -2.95 7.26
CA LEU A 17 -9.03 -3.67 8.52
C LEU A 17 -9.89 -4.94 8.36
N LEU A 18 -11.03 -4.84 7.68
CA LEU A 18 -11.86 -5.99 7.36
C LEU A 18 -11.12 -6.99 6.47
N GLY A 19 -10.48 -6.52 5.40
CA GLY A 19 -9.70 -7.35 4.50
C GLY A 19 -8.56 -8.08 5.22
N GLY A 20 -7.76 -7.35 6.01
CA GLY A 20 -6.63 -7.90 6.74
C GLY A 20 -7.03 -8.92 7.83
N SER A 21 -8.19 -8.77 8.44
CA SER A 21 -8.69 -9.69 9.49
C SER A 21 -9.40 -10.92 8.92
N LEU A 22 -10.29 -10.74 7.95
CA LEU A 22 -11.10 -11.83 7.37
C LEU A 22 -10.27 -12.87 6.61
N ILE A 23 -9.06 -12.53 6.15
CA ILE A 23 -8.20 -13.46 5.41
C ILE A 23 -7.82 -14.72 6.21
N TYR A 24 -7.83 -14.64 7.54
CA TYR A 24 -7.52 -15.76 8.41
C TYR A 24 -8.72 -16.69 8.67
N SER A 25 -9.92 -16.33 8.20
CA SER A 25 -11.11 -17.14 8.36
C SER A 25 -10.97 -18.52 7.71
N LYS A 26 -11.56 -19.54 8.33
CA LYS A 26 -11.70 -20.88 7.77
C LYS A 26 -12.75 -20.92 6.65
N ASN A 27 -13.73 -20.03 6.68
CA ASN A 27 -14.79 -19.97 5.68
C ASN A 27 -14.27 -19.38 4.36
N LYS A 28 -14.49 -20.11 3.26
CA LYS A 28 -14.08 -19.71 1.90
C LYS A 28 -14.74 -18.39 1.47
N ALA A 29 -16.03 -18.20 1.80
CA ALA A 29 -16.76 -16.98 1.45
C ALA A 29 -16.15 -15.74 2.13
N LEU A 30 -15.77 -15.83 3.42
CA LEU A 30 -15.12 -14.75 4.15
C LEU A 30 -13.71 -14.43 3.61
N ARG A 31 -12.98 -15.44 3.12
CA ARG A 31 -11.67 -15.20 2.47
C ARG A 31 -11.83 -14.48 1.13
N VAL A 32 -12.87 -14.81 0.35
CA VAL A 32 -13.17 -14.08 -0.88
C VAL A 32 -13.59 -12.66 -0.55
N ALA A 33 -14.44 -12.45 0.44
CA ALA A 33 -14.82 -11.11 0.93
C ALA A 33 -13.60 -10.31 1.39
N SER A 34 -12.64 -10.93 2.09
CA SER A 34 -11.37 -10.30 2.48
C SER A 34 -10.60 -9.74 1.28
N ILE A 35 -10.47 -10.52 0.22
CA ILE A 35 -9.78 -10.09 -1.00
C ILE A 35 -10.55 -8.95 -1.68
N ALA A 36 -11.87 -9.06 -1.76
CA ALA A 36 -12.72 -8.03 -2.36
C ALA A 36 -12.67 -6.71 -1.58
N THR A 37 -12.73 -6.75 -0.25
CA THR A 37 -12.64 -5.55 0.59
C THR A 37 -11.25 -4.90 0.52
N HIS A 38 -10.18 -5.70 0.49
CA HIS A 38 -8.82 -5.17 0.30
C HIS A 38 -8.67 -4.46 -1.04
N LEU A 39 -9.13 -5.10 -2.12
CA LEU A 39 -9.12 -4.49 -3.46
C LEU A 39 -10.02 -3.24 -3.52
N GLY A 40 -11.19 -3.29 -2.91
CA GLY A 40 -12.10 -2.16 -2.82
C GLY A 40 -11.47 -0.94 -2.15
N ALA A 41 -10.81 -1.12 -1.00
CA ALA A 41 -10.06 -0.05 -0.33
C ALA A 41 -8.98 0.55 -1.25
N THR A 42 -8.21 -0.31 -1.90
CA THR A 42 -7.14 0.10 -2.82
C THR A 42 -7.69 0.88 -4.02
N LEU A 43 -8.84 0.45 -4.58
CA LEU A 43 -9.52 1.16 -5.68
C LEU A 43 -10.10 2.51 -5.24
N ILE A 44 -10.60 2.62 -4.01
CA ILE A 44 -11.06 3.91 -3.44
C ILE A 44 -9.91 4.90 -3.38
N VAL A 45 -8.74 4.49 -2.89
CA VAL A 45 -7.54 5.33 -2.85
C VAL A 45 -7.09 5.71 -4.27
N GLY A 46 -7.08 4.76 -5.20
CA GLY A 46 -6.76 5.00 -6.61
C GLY A 46 -7.73 5.98 -7.27
N GLY A 47 -9.03 5.81 -7.03
CA GLY A 47 -10.07 6.73 -7.51
C GLY A 47 -9.89 8.14 -6.97
N PHE A 48 -9.50 8.27 -5.69
CA PHE A 48 -9.20 9.58 -5.10
C PHE A 48 -7.97 10.25 -5.75
N ILE A 49 -6.91 9.48 -6.04
CA ILE A 49 -5.74 9.98 -6.77
C ILE A 49 -6.12 10.50 -8.17
N ILE A 50 -6.95 9.73 -8.91
CA ILE A 50 -7.43 10.15 -10.24
C ILE A 50 -8.27 11.42 -10.14
N ALA A 51 -9.14 11.50 -9.13
CA ALA A 51 -9.97 12.67 -8.89
C ALA A 51 -9.12 13.91 -8.52
N LEU A 52 -8.08 13.73 -7.67
CA LEU A 52 -7.10 14.77 -7.38
C LEU A 52 -6.36 15.23 -8.65
N TRP A 53 -5.94 14.29 -9.49
CA TRP A 53 -5.24 14.58 -10.74
C TRP A 53 -6.06 15.47 -11.66
N LYS A 54 -7.34 15.11 -11.86
CA LYS A 54 -8.26 15.91 -12.67
C LYS A 54 -8.49 17.31 -12.10
N ASN A 55 -8.61 17.43 -10.78
CA ASN A 55 -8.87 18.70 -10.14
C ASN A 55 -7.64 19.63 -10.09
N LEU A 56 -6.44 19.05 -9.96
CA LEU A 56 -5.18 19.79 -9.90
C LEU A 56 -4.60 20.10 -11.30
N GLU A 57 -5.17 19.52 -12.37
CA GLU A 57 -4.68 19.59 -13.75
C GLU A 57 -3.19 19.16 -13.88
N ARG A 58 -2.69 18.44 -12.86
CA ARG A 58 -1.32 17.92 -12.77
C ARG A 58 -1.31 16.62 -11.97
N PRO A 59 -0.30 15.73 -12.18
CA PRO A 59 -0.11 14.56 -11.33
C PRO A 59 0.07 14.97 -9.86
N PRO A 60 -0.66 14.33 -8.92
CA PRO A 60 -0.58 14.65 -7.49
C PRO A 60 0.68 14.03 -6.86
N LEU A 61 1.86 14.64 -7.05
CA LEU A 61 3.17 14.20 -6.58
C LEU A 61 4.03 15.36 -6.04
N ARG A 62 3.44 16.58 -5.91
CA ARG A 62 4.19 17.78 -5.49
C ARG A 62 4.17 18.06 -4.01
N THR A 63 3.34 17.35 -3.24
CA THR A 63 3.27 17.51 -1.79
C THR A 63 3.58 16.20 -1.08
N LEU A 64 4.00 16.28 0.19
CA LEU A 64 4.27 15.09 0.98
C LEU A 64 2.98 14.25 1.21
N ALA A 65 1.83 14.92 1.35
CA ALA A 65 0.53 14.25 1.43
C ALA A 65 0.23 13.44 0.15
N GLU A 66 0.43 14.06 -1.01
CA GLU A 66 0.21 13.40 -2.31
C GLU A 66 1.08 12.15 -2.44
N THR A 67 2.38 12.22 -2.12
CA THR A 67 3.29 11.06 -2.21
C THR A 67 2.91 9.95 -1.24
N ARG A 68 2.45 10.27 -0.02
CA ARG A 68 1.97 9.27 0.96
C ARG A 68 0.74 8.50 0.45
N ILE A 69 -0.19 9.16 -0.26
CA ILE A 69 -1.35 8.49 -0.83
C ILE A 69 -0.93 7.52 -1.95
N TRP A 70 0.08 7.87 -2.76
CA TRP A 70 0.67 6.95 -3.73
C TRP A 70 1.32 5.73 -3.06
N TYR A 71 2.03 5.91 -1.93
CA TYR A 71 2.54 4.78 -1.14
C TYR A 71 1.41 3.88 -0.68
N SER A 72 0.33 4.46 -0.16
CA SER A 72 -0.84 3.71 0.27
C SER A 72 -1.45 2.87 -0.87
N LEU A 73 -1.58 3.45 -2.07
CA LEU A 73 -2.04 2.74 -3.26
C LEU A 73 -1.10 1.59 -3.65
N PHE A 74 0.20 1.85 -3.78
CA PHE A 74 1.15 0.81 -4.22
C PHE A 74 1.29 -0.30 -3.20
N MET A 75 1.30 0.00 -1.91
CA MET A 75 1.30 -1.04 -0.86
C MET A 75 0.07 -1.95 -0.99
N GLY A 76 -1.12 -1.37 -1.21
CA GLY A 76 -2.33 -2.16 -1.44
C GLY A 76 -2.26 -3.03 -2.70
N LEU A 77 -1.78 -2.49 -3.81
CA LEU A 77 -1.64 -3.23 -5.08
C LEU A 77 -0.60 -4.34 -4.99
N ILE A 78 0.58 -4.05 -4.46
CA ILE A 78 1.68 -5.01 -4.33
C ILE A 78 1.28 -6.14 -3.39
N GLY A 79 0.70 -5.82 -2.23
CA GLY A 79 0.23 -6.84 -1.29
C GLY A 79 -0.84 -7.74 -1.90
N TYR A 80 -1.76 -7.18 -2.68
CA TYR A 80 -2.75 -7.94 -3.43
C TYR A 80 -2.10 -8.85 -4.47
N ALA A 81 -1.16 -8.34 -5.27
CA ALA A 81 -0.44 -9.11 -6.30
C ALA A 81 0.35 -10.27 -5.68
N ILE A 82 1.12 -10.00 -4.62
CA ILE A 82 1.91 -11.01 -3.92
C ILE A 82 0.99 -12.08 -3.29
N TYR A 83 -0.14 -11.67 -2.72
CA TYR A 83 -1.12 -12.65 -2.20
C TYR A 83 -1.67 -13.55 -3.32
N LEU A 84 -1.96 -13.02 -4.50
CA LEU A 84 -2.44 -13.83 -5.63
C LEU A 84 -1.39 -14.84 -6.09
N LEU A 85 -0.12 -14.42 -6.16
CA LEU A 85 1.00 -15.25 -6.64
C LEU A 85 1.38 -16.33 -5.62
N TYR A 86 1.53 -15.96 -4.34
CA TYR A 86 2.13 -16.82 -3.32
C TYR A 86 1.14 -17.32 -2.26
N ARG A 87 -0.11 -16.83 -2.26
CA ARG A 87 -1.15 -17.20 -1.27
C ARG A 87 -0.76 -16.98 0.18
N GLN A 88 0.22 -16.15 0.44
CA GLN A 88 0.69 -15.81 1.80
C GLN A 88 -0.27 -14.80 2.45
N LYS A 89 -1.12 -15.27 3.36
CA LYS A 89 -2.18 -14.46 3.99
C LYS A 89 -1.65 -13.25 4.75
N TRP A 90 -0.53 -13.42 5.45
CA TRP A 90 0.06 -12.36 6.26
C TRP A 90 0.53 -11.16 5.42
N MET A 91 0.89 -11.37 4.15
CA MET A 91 1.31 -10.29 3.25
C MET A 91 0.16 -9.35 2.91
N LEU A 92 -1.06 -9.90 2.74
CA LEU A 92 -2.26 -9.09 2.52
C LEU A 92 -2.57 -8.23 3.76
N SER A 93 -2.47 -8.81 4.95
CA SER A 93 -2.68 -8.08 6.21
C SER A 93 -1.63 -7.01 6.44
N TYR A 94 -0.37 -7.34 6.16
CA TYR A 94 0.72 -6.38 6.27
C TYR A 94 0.55 -5.19 5.31
N SER A 95 0.24 -5.44 4.03
CA SER A 95 0.02 -4.37 3.06
C SER A 95 -1.18 -3.49 3.45
N ALA A 96 -2.23 -4.07 4.04
CA ALA A 96 -3.35 -3.32 4.60
C ALA A 96 -2.89 -2.40 5.73
N VAL A 97 -2.11 -2.91 6.69
CA VAL A 97 -1.56 -2.10 7.80
C VAL A 97 -0.71 -0.95 7.28
N MET A 98 0.19 -1.21 6.33
CA MET A 98 1.04 -0.16 5.77
C MET A 98 0.24 0.87 4.97
N GLY A 99 -0.76 0.43 4.18
CA GLY A 99 -1.68 1.34 3.51
C GLY A 99 -2.43 2.25 4.50
N ILE A 100 -2.90 1.69 5.61
CA ILE A 100 -3.54 2.43 6.70
C ILE A 100 -2.58 3.44 7.33
N VAL A 101 -1.34 3.03 7.64
CA VAL A 101 -0.34 3.94 8.22
C VAL A 101 -0.14 5.18 7.35
N PHE A 102 0.07 5.01 6.04
CA PHE A 102 0.32 6.14 5.16
C PHE A 102 -0.91 7.04 4.98
N ILE A 103 -2.13 6.47 4.89
CA ILE A 103 -3.34 7.29 4.74
C ILE A 103 -3.69 8.03 6.03
N VAL A 104 -3.51 7.40 7.20
CA VAL A 104 -3.72 8.01 8.52
C VAL A 104 -2.67 9.09 8.79
N LEU A 105 -1.40 8.87 8.45
CA LEU A 105 -0.36 9.91 8.55
C LEU A 105 -0.68 11.14 7.69
N THR A 106 -1.31 10.94 6.55
CA THR A 106 -1.75 12.07 5.71
C THR A 106 -2.93 12.80 6.35
N TYR A 107 -3.88 12.05 6.93
CA TYR A 107 -5.05 12.60 7.59
C TYR A 107 -4.69 13.40 8.84
N THR A 108 -3.76 12.91 9.67
CA THR A 108 -3.34 13.55 10.91
C THR A 108 -2.42 14.76 10.74
N HIS A 109 -1.84 14.92 9.53
CA HIS A 109 -0.91 16.02 9.24
C HIS A 109 -1.39 16.83 8.02
N PRO A 110 -2.50 17.59 8.14
CA PRO A 110 -3.08 18.35 7.04
C PRO A 110 -2.16 19.48 6.53
N ASP A 111 -1.21 19.93 7.33
CA ASP A 111 -0.18 20.90 6.94
C ASP A 111 0.67 20.39 5.76
N THR A 112 0.82 19.07 5.60
CA THR A 112 1.58 18.46 4.52
C THR A 112 0.87 18.53 3.15
N MET A 113 -0.42 18.83 3.13
CA MET A 113 -1.22 18.98 1.91
C MET A 113 -0.85 20.25 1.14
N ASN A 114 -0.40 21.30 1.86
CA ASN A 114 -0.10 22.61 1.28
C ASN A 114 1.39 22.88 1.11
N LYS A 115 2.27 22.06 1.70
CA LYS A 115 3.72 22.19 1.57
C LYS A 115 4.19 21.59 0.26
N ALA A 116 4.44 22.45 -0.74
CA ALA A 116 5.02 22.02 -2.00
C ALA A 116 6.48 21.56 -1.81
N LEU A 117 6.89 20.59 -2.62
CA LEU A 117 8.28 20.18 -2.72
C LEU A 117 9.15 21.33 -3.26
N MET A 118 10.44 21.29 -2.95
CA MET A 118 11.42 22.26 -3.41
C MET A 118 11.36 22.45 -4.93
N PRO A 119 11.60 23.66 -5.47
CA PRO A 119 11.55 23.94 -6.91
C PRO A 119 12.42 22.98 -7.75
N ALA A 120 13.56 22.54 -7.23
CA ALA A 120 14.45 21.58 -7.87
C ALA A 120 13.79 20.22 -8.19
N LEU A 121 12.73 19.86 -7.47
CA LEU A 121 11.98 18.60 -7.63
C LEU A 121 10.75 18.77 -8.54
N GLN A 122 10.61 19.89 -9.25
CA GLN A 122 9.45 20.19 -10.11
C GLN A 122 9.73 19.93 -11.61
N SER A 123 10.77 19.19 -11.94
CA SER A 123 11.07 18.77 -13.31
C SER A 123 9.99 17.81 -13.85
N VAL A 124 9.77 17.83 -15.18
CA VAL A 124 8.88 16.87 -15.87
C VAL A 124 9.31 15.43 -15.64
N TRP A 125 10.63 15.19 -15.57
CA TRP A 125 11.22 13.87 -15.29
C TRP A 125 11.07 13.42 -13.83
N PHE A 126 10.73 14.33 -12.92
CA PHE A 126 10.47 14.02 -11.53
C PHE A 126 9.30 13.02 -11.37
N ILE A 127 8.24 13.18 -12.15
CA ILE A 127 7.02 12.36 -12.03
C ILE A 127 7.29 10.87 -12.29
N PRO A 128 7.83 10.46 -13.46
CA PRO A 128 8.12 9.04 -13.70
C PRO A 128 9.16 8.50 -12.74
N HIS A 129 10.17 9.31 -12.39
CA HIS A 129 11.20 8.93 -11.43
C HIS A 129 10.61 8.62 -10.04
N VAL A 130 9.78 9.49 -9.50
CA VAL A 130 9.16 9.30 -8.19
C VAL A 130 8.20 8.12 -8.16
N ILE A 131 7.40 7.91 -9.21
CA ILE A 131 6.50 6.76 -9.29
C ILE A 131 7.29 5.45 -9.23
N VAL A 132 8.37 5.33 -10.01
CA VAL A 132 9.24 4.14 -9.99
C VAL A 132 9.88 3.95 -8.62
N TYR A 133 10.37 5.03 -7.99
CA TYR A 133 10.96 4.94 -6.64
C TYR A 133 9.96 4.50 -5.57
N ILE A 134 8.77 5.08 -5.56
CA ILE A 134 7.73 4.71 -4.60
C ILE A 134 7.36 3.22 -4.76
N PHE A 135 7.22 2.76 -6.00
CA PHE A 135 6.96 1.36 -6.29
C PHE A 135 8.11 0.46 -5.81
N ALA A 136 9.35 0.81 -6.15
CA ALA A 136 10.54 0.05 -5.75
C ALA A 136 10.69 -0.02 -4.23
N TYR A 137 10.47 1.09 -3.51
CA TYR A 137 10.52 1.09 -2.04
C TYR A 137 9.39 0.26 -1.41
N ALA A 138 8.20 0.24 -2.00
CA ALA A 138 7.13 -0.62 -1.54
C ALA A 138 7.50 -2.11 -1.71
N MET A 139 8.10 -2.49 -2.84
CA MET A 139 8.63 -3.84 -3.08
C MET A 139 9.73 -4.21 -2.09
N LEU A 140 10.70 -3.31 -1.89
CA LEU A 140 11.80 -3.50 -0.94
C LEU A 140 11.30 -3.65 0.50
N GLY A 141 10.32 -2.85 0.91
CA GLY A 141 9.66 -2.97 2.22
C GLY A 141 9.02 -4.35 2.41
N MET A 142 8.32 -4.86 1.40
CA MET A 142 7.72 -6.19 1.42
C MET A 142 8.80 -7.29 1.49
N ALA A 143 9.87 -7.17 0.72
CA ALA A 143 10.99 -8.12 0.72
C ALA A 143 11.69 -8.17 2.09
N SER A 144 11.99 -7.00 2.68
CA SER A 144 12.65 -6.89 3.99
C SER A 144 11.84 -7.58 5.09
N LEU A 145 10.53 -7.35 5.14
CA LEU A 145 9.69 -7.97 6.16
C LEU A 145 9.47 -9.46 5.93
N THR A 146 9.42 -9.89 4.67
CA THR A 146 9.40 -11.32 4.35
C THR A 146 10.68 -11.99 4.85
N ALA A 147 11.83 -11.32 4.72
CA ALA A 147 13.10 -11.82 5.25
C ALA A 147 13.07 -11.92 6.79
N PHE A 148 12.59 -10.88 7.50
CA PHE A 148 12.42 -10.94 8.95
C PHE A 148 11.50 -12.05 9.42
N TYR A 149 10.38 -12.23 8.74
CA TYR A 149 9.44 -13.32 9.01
C TYR A 149 10.07 -14.68 8.74
N GLY A 150 10.86 -14.81 7.67
CA GLY A 150 11.63 -16.02 7.34
C GLY A 150 12.64 -16.38 8.44
N ILE A 151 13.41 -15.40 8.92
CA ILE A 151 14.37 -15.58 10.02
C ILE A 151 13.64 -16.01 11.31
N TYR A 152 12.53 -15.38 11.62
CA TYR A 152 11.73 -15.73 12.79
C TYR A 152 11.24 -17.19 12.75
N ARG A 153 10.71 -17.65 11.59
CA ARG A 153 10.27 -19.03 11.40
C ARG A 153 11.43 -20.02 11.45
N TYR A 154 12.55 -19.68 10.83
CA TYR A 154 13.78 -20.50 10.87
C TYR A 154 14.25 -20.75 12.29
N LYS A 155 14.31 -19.69 13.12
CA LYS A 155 14.64 -19.83 14.55
C LYS A 155 13.68 -20.71 15.34
N LYS A 156 12.43 -20.85 14.88
CA LYS A 156 11.42 -21.76 15.45
C LYS A 156 11.46 -23.19 14.89
N GLY A 157 12.42 -23.52 14.04
CA GLY A 157 12.52 -24.85 13.41
C GLY A 157 11.40 -25.15 12.41
N GLN A 158 10.73 -24.14 11.87
CA GLN A 158 9.66 -24.30 10.89
C GLN A 158 10.20 -24.25 9.48
N GLU A 159 9.57 -24.99 8.55
CA GLU A 159 9.94 -24.95 7.14
C GLU A 159 9.79 -23.54 6.54
N THR A 160 10.84 -23.08 5.84
CA THR A 160 10.95 -21.71 5.32
C THR A 160 11.15 -21.66 3.81
N SER A 161 11.18 -22.80 3.13
CA SER A 161 11.45 -22.91 1.68
C SER A 161 10.54 -22.01 0.82
N SER A 162 9.24 -21.96 1.14
CA SER A 162 8.27 -21.10 0.46
C SER A 162 8.51 -19.60 0.66
N ILE A 163 9.09 -19.23 1.80
CA ILE A 163 9.40 -17.83 2.13
C ILE A 163 10.64 -17.36 1.37
N PHE A 164 11.66 -18.20 1.32
CA PHE A 164 12.87 -17.89 0.54
C PHE A 164 12.58 -17.75 -0.96
N ALA A 165 11.69 -18.57 -1.52
CA ALA A 165 11.25 -18.43 -2.91
C ALA A 165 10.58 -17.07 -3.17
N VAL A 166 9.76 -16.58 -2.22
CA VAL A 166 9.14 -15.24 -2.33
C VAL A 166 10.18 -14.14 -2.27
N ILE A 167 11.16 -14.23 -1.36
CA ILE A 167 12.23 -13.23 -1.23
C ILE A 167 13.05 -13.15 -2.53
N ASP A 168 13.45 -14.29 -3.07
CA ASP A 168 14.26 -14.36 -4.29
C ASP A 168 13.57 -13.71 -5.50
N GLN A 169 12.25 -13.81 -5.58
CA GLN A 169 11.48 -13.19 -6.66
C GLN A 169 11.16 -11.70 -6.42
N LEU A 170 11.14 -11.24 -5.16
CA LEU A 170 10.94 -9.82 -4.86
C LEU A 170 12.22 -8.98 -5.06
N ILE A 171 13.38 -9.63 -5.10
CA ILE A 171 14.68 -8.98 -5.26
C ILE A 171 15.13 -8.97 -6.73
N LYS A 172 14.62 -9.88 -7.54
CA LYS A 172 14.87 -9.94 -9.01
C LYS A 172 14.00 -8.96 -9.77
#